data_43c846fdacf0790f091f754c27cf17b7
#
_entry.id   43c846fdacf0790f091f754c27cf17b7
#
_cell.length_a   1.000
_cell.length_b   1.000
_cell.length_c   1.000
_cell.angle_alpha   90.00
_cell.angle_beta   90.00
_cell.angle_gamma   90.00
#
_symmetry.space_group_name_H-M   'P 1'
#
loop_
_entity.id
_entity.type
_entity.pdbx_description
1 polymer ?
#
loop_
_entity_poly.entity_id
_entity_poly.type
_entity_poly.pdbx_seq_one_letter_code
_entity_poly.pdbx_strand_id
1 'polypeptide(L)'
;MKRLLLMLASTSPFHSSANDTLVESIERFTDIFSISFSQLGGSTVTTLDANYQINEKLRVFGDIDTNVNWEVGAGYSFWQGQTYYTENTFKVSEYKLTTGIFVAKLVHDDWTLIGDTNYNYTFDQEYCIPETCVNHKAANSVDYSAGFLWSPIRYADFLFKYNQEIGIKKDEWYWKDRNIGALNSRKNIHYYELATFINLKYIKPSVTYTIRPEADNYVEFGLAFDF
;
A
#
# COMPACT_ATOMS: atom_id res chain seq x y z
N MET A 1 14.23 2.03 -26.84
CA MET A 1 13.55 2.13 -25.55
C MET A 1 13.74 3.47 -24.81
N LYS A 2 14.32 4.51 -25.39
CA LYS A 2 14.52 5.85 -24.76
C LYS A 2 13.43 6.89 -25.08
N ARG A 3 12.37 6.53 -25.79
CA ARG A 3 11.29 7.48 -26.19
C ARG A 3 9.96 7.28 -25.48
N LEU A 4 9.82 6.28 -24.60
CA LEU A 4 8.57 6.03 -23.87
C LEU A 4 8.49 6.80 -22.54
N LEU A 5 9.63 7.18 -21.95
CA LEU A 5 9.69 7.91 -20.69
C LEU A 5 9.38 9.41 -20.80
N LEU A 6 9.36 9.97 -22.01
CA LEU A 6 9.20 11.43 -22.22
C LEU A 6 7.76 11.86 -22.53
N MET A 7 6.81 10.93 -22.68
CA MET A 7 5.40 11.25 -22.95
C MET A 7 4.48 11.22 -21.72
N LEU A 8 4.97 10.84 -20.56
CA LEU A 8 4.19 10.83 -19.32
C LEU A 8 4.26 12.14 -18.51
N ALA A 9 5.03 13.13 -19.00
CA ALA A 9 5.34 14.36 -18.25
C ALA A 9 4.45 15.56 -18.60
N SER A 10 3.37 15.41 -19.34
CA SER A 10 2.63 16.59 -19.78
C SER A 10 1.12 16.39 -19.83
N THR A 11 0.45 16.34 -18.69
CA THR A 11 -0.92 16.86 -18.55
C THR A 11 -1.42 16.70 -17.11
N SER A 12 -0.98 17.55 -16.21
CA SER A 12 -1.76 17.84 -15.00
C SER A 12 -2.60 19.08 -15.26
N PRO A 13 -3.91 19.02 -15.35
CA PRO A 13 -4.72 20.20 -15.27
C PRO A 13 -4.75 20.69 -13.82
N PHE A 14 -4.01 21.75 -13.54
CA PHE A 14 -4.19 22.53 -12.32
C PHE A 14 -5.59 23.12 -12.33
N HIS A 15 -6.49 22.57 -11.55
CA HIS A 15 -7.72 23.25 -11.17
C HIS A 15 -7.65 23.54 -9.67
N SER A 16 -7.31 24.79 -9.34
CA SER A 16 -7.42 25.31 -8.00
C SER A 16 -8.87 25.70 -7.73
N SER A 17 -9.53 25.05 -6.81
CA SER A 17 -10.70 25.57 -6.14
C SER A 17 -10.55 25.41 -4.63
N ALA A 18 -11.02 26.43 -3.90
CA ALA A 18 -10.80 26.60 -2.46
C ALA A 18 -11.53 25.58 -1.55
N ASN A 19 -11.86 24.38 -2.07
CA ASN A 19 -12.53 23.30 -1.36
C ASN A 19 -11.68 22.01 -1.26
N ASP A 20 -10.37 22.10 -1.50
CA ASP A 20 -9.53 20.95 -1.81
C ASP A 20 -8.86 20.28 -0.60
N THR A 21 -9.13 20.69 0.63
CA THR A 21 -8.34 20.28 1.80
C THR A 21 -8.24 18.77 2.04
N LEU A 22 -9.31 18.00 1.85
CA LEU A 22 -9.26 16.54 2.04
C LEU A 22 -8.68 15.81 0.82
N VAL A 23 -9.08 16.20 -0.37
CA VAL A 23 -8.58 15.62 -1.63
C VAL A 23 -7.09 15.92 -1.76
N GLU A 24 -6.66 17.17 -1.56
CA GLU A 24 -5.22 17.52 -1.51
C GLU A 24 -4.44 16.74 -0.46
N SER A 25 -5.01 16.52 0.73
CA SER A 25 -4.35 15.73 1.77
C SER A 25 -4.17 14.28 1.35
N ILE A 26 -5.14 13.69 0.64
CA ILE A 26 -5.06 12.32 0.13
C ILE A 26 -4.12 12.26 -1.07
N GLU A 27 -4.20 13.22 -2.00
CA GLU A 27 -3.33 13.30 -3.17
C GLU A 27 -1.86 13.47 -2.81
N ARG A 28 -1.54 14.10 -1.67
CA ARG A 28 -0.17 14.16 -1.14
C ARG A 28 0.45 12.79 -0.84
N PHE A 29 -0.39 11.76 -0.59
CA PHE A 29 0.03 10.38 -0.34
C PHE A 29 -0.08 9.47 -1.56
N THR A 30 -0.57 10.01 -2.69
CA THR A 30 -0.69 9.31 -3.96
C THR A 30 0.22 9.98 -4.98
N ASP A 31 1.53 10.00 -4.69
CA ASP A 31 2.52 10.59 -5.57
C ASP A 31 2.65 9.80 -6.87
N ILE A 32 2.93 10.52 -7.96
CA ILE A 32 2.99 9.93 -9.30
C ILE A 32 4.14 8.94 -9.42
N PHE A 33 5.24 9.20 -8.72
CA PHE A 33 6.41 8.32 -8.69
C PHE A 33 7.15 8.45 -7.37
N SER A 34 7.44 7.33 -6.72
CA SER A 34 8.27 7.31 -5.52
C SER A 34 9.32 6.19 -5.55
N ILE A 35 10.38 6.38 -4.78
CA ILE A 35 11.38 5.37 -4.50
C ILE A 35 11.53 5.26 -2.99
N SER A 36 11.48 4.05 -2.47
CA SER A 36 11.72 3.82 -1.05
C SER A 36 12.83 2.79 -0.81
N PHE A 37 13.46 2.91 0.36
CA PHE A 37 14.54 2.06 0.82
C PHE A 37 14.21 1.58 2.22
N SER A 38 14.03 0.29 2.39
CA SER A 38 13.82 -0.34 3.68
C SER A 38 14.95 -1.32 4.01
N GLN A 39 15.28 -1.45 5.29
CA GLN A 39 16.26 -2.43 5.75
C GLN A 39 15.51 -3.50 6.56
N LEU A 40 15.51 -4.72 6.04
CA LEU A 40 14.84 -5.85 6.64
C LEU A 40 15.82 -7.03 6.76
N GLY A 41 16.04 -7.54 8.00
CA GLY A 41 16.89 -8.71 8.24
C GLY A 41 18.33 -8.60 7.72
N GLY A 42 18.90 -7.38 7.67
CA GLY A 42 20.25 -7.11 7.16
C GLY A 42 20.35 -6.92 5.64
N SER A 43 19.25 -7.06 4.92
CA SER A 43 19.17 -6.77 3.48
C SER A 43 18.45 -5.45 3.23
N THR A 44 18.90 -4.68 2.25
CA THR A 44 18.22 -3.48 1.80
C THR A 44 17.29 -3.85 0.66
N VAL A 45 16.00 -3.51 0.82
CA VAL A 45 14.99 -3.62 -0.24
C VAL A 45 14.72 -2.22 -0.77
N THR A 46 14.75 -2.07 -2.08
CA THR A 46 14.37 -0.83 -2.77
C THR A 46 13.09 -1.08 -3.51
N THR A 47 12.08 -0.24 -3.30
CA THR A 47 10.78 -0.30 -3.98
C THR A 47 10.61 0.94 -4.86
N LEU A 48 10.10 0.74 -6.05
CA LEU A 48 9.66 1.78 -6.96
C LEU A 48 8.16 1.73 -7.04
N ASP A 49 7.51 2.85 -6.75
CA ASP A 49 6.06 2.99 -6.81
C ASP A 49 5.68 4.00 -7.89
N ALA A 50 4.58 3.74 -8.56
CA ALA A 50 3.98 4.65 -9.51
C ALA A 50 2.47 4.73 -9.28
N ASN A 51 1.93 5.93 -9.31
CA ASN A 51 0.50 6.18 -9.20
C ASN A 51 0.11 7.21 -10.26
N TYR A 52 -0.93 6.92 -11.01
CA TYR A 52 -1.40 7.77 -12.07
C TYR A 52 -2.90 8.00 -11.99
N GLN A 53 -3.29 9.25 -11.85
CA GLN A 53 -4.70 9.67 -11.85
C GLN A 53 -5.21 9.76 -13.29
N ILE A 54 -6.09 8.86 -13.71
CA ILE A 54 -6.69 8.86 -15.05
C ILE A 54 -7.76 9.94 -15.15
N ASN A 55 -8.56 10.10 -14.11
CA ASN A 55 -9.57 11.14 -13.96
C ASN A 55 -9.91 11.33 -12.47
N GLU A 56 -10.80 12.26 -12.14
CA GLU A 56 -11.17 12.59 -10.75
C GLU A 56 -11.58 11.37 -9.88
N LYS A 57 -12.01 10.27 -10.50
CA LYS A 57 -12.51 9.09 -9.79
C LYS A 57 -11.66 7.85 -9.95
N LEU A 58 -10.82 7.79 -10.98
CA LEU A 58 -10.10 6.57 -11.33
C LEU A 58 -8.61 6.85 -11.32
N ARG A 59 -7.87 6.06 -10.56
CA ARG A 59 -6.42 6.00 -10.59
C ARG A 59 -5.93 4.59 -10.83
N VAL A 60 -4.74 4.47 -11.36
CA VAL A 60 -3.99 3.22 -11.47
C VAL A 60 -2.66 3.38 -10.75
N PHE A 61 -2.22 2.32 -10.12
CA PHE A 61 -0.98 2.34 -9.37
C PHE A 61 -0.28 0.99 -9.45
N GLY A 62 0.98 0.97 -9.10
CA GLY A 62 1.74 -0.26 -9.02
C GLY A 62 3.10 -0.01 -8.42
N ASP A 63 3.69 -1.07 -7.90
CA ASP A 63 5.03 -1.09 -7.34
C ASP A 63 5.82 -2.30 -7.81
N ILE A 64 7.13 -2.21 -7.68
CA ILE A 64 8.07 -3.30 -7.88
C ILE A 64 9.28 -3.12 -6.98
N ASP A 65 9.71 -4.17 -6.32
CA ASP A 65 10.88 -4.16 -5.46
C ASP A 65 12.11 -4.89 -6.05
N THR A 66 13.24 -4.77 -5.37
CA THR A 66 14.51 -5.42 -5.76
C THR A 66 14.47 -6.95 -5.64
N ASN A 67 13.47 -7.54 -4.98
CA ASN A 67 13.23 -8.97 -4.93
C ASN A 67 12.30 -9.44 -6.07
N VAL A 68 11.98 -8.52 -7.01
CA VAL A 68 11.07 -8.75 -8.14
C VAL A 68 9.62 -9.01 -7.70
N ASN A 69 9.25 -8.71 -6.45
CA ASN A 69 7.85 -8.65 -6.08
C ASN A 69 7.21 -7.44 -6.73
N TRP A 70 6.03 -7.63 -7.27
CA TRP A 70 5.28 -6.56 -7.93
C TRP A 70 3.80 -6.60 -7.53
N GLU A 71 3.18 -5.44 -7.51
CA GLU A 71 1.75 -5.28 -7.37
C GLU A 71 1.26 -4.22 -8.36
N VAL A 72 0.14 -4.46 -9.00
CA VAL A 72 -0.54 -3.46 -9.83
C VAL A 72 -2.00 -3.38 -9.43
N GLY A 73 -2.58 -2.19 -9.52
CA GLY A 73 -3.94 -2.00 -9.08
C GLY A 73 -4.63 -0.80 -9.69
N ALA A 74 -5.91 -0.70 -9.36
CA ALA A 74 -6.74 0.45 -9.67
C ALA A 74 -7.59 0.83 -8.46
N GLY A 75 -7.83 2.12 -8.32
CA GLY A 75 -8.72 2.69 -7.32
C GLY A 75 -9.86 3.45 -8.00
N TYR A 76 -11.09 3.21 -7.57
CA TYR A 76 -12.26 3.95 -8.01
C TYR A 76 -12.91 4.66 -6.83
N SER A 77 -12.85 5.99 -6.85
CA SER A 77 -13.51 6.83 -5.86
C SER A 77 -14.99 6.96 -6.19
N PHE A 78 -15.84 6.45 -5.32
CA PHE A 78 -17.28 6.46 -5.51
C PHE A 78 -18.00 7.52 -4.68
N TRP A 79 -17.34 8.04 -3.65
CA TRP A 79 -17.89 9.15 -2.86
C TRP A 79 -16.77 10.11 -2.46
N GLN A 80 -16.85 11.30 -3.02
CA GLN A 80 -15.95 12.41 -2.73
C GLN A 80 -16.77 13.59 -2.25
N GLY A 81 -16.51 14.08 -1.06
CA GLY A 81 -17.13 15.25 -0.48
C GLY A 81 -16.09 16.12 0.22
N GLN A 82 -16.49 17.26 0.72
CA GLN A 82 -15.58 18.21 1.38
C GLN A 82 -14.84 17.59 2.58
N THR A 83 -15.47 16.63 3.28
CA THR A 83 -14.94 16.03 4.51
C THR A 83 -14.86 14.52 4.46
N TYR A 84 -15.25 13.89 3.35
CA TYR A 84 -15.24 12.44 3.18
C TYR A 84 -14.65 12.07 1.83
N TYR A 85 -13.86 11.01 1.85
CA TYR A 85 -13.37 10.33 0.66
C TYR A 85 -13.52 8.82 0.84
N THR A 86 -13.99 8.14 -0.20
CA THR A 86 -14.09 6.68 -0.22
C THR A 86 -13.67 6.15 -1.57
N GLU A 87 -12.91 5.07 -1.55
CA GLU A 87 -12.36 4.45 -2.74
C GLU A 87 -12.47 2.93 -2.64
N ASN A 88 -12.94 2.28 -3.70
CA ASN A 88 -12.77 0.85 -3.91
C ASN A 88 -11.41 0.62 -4.57
N THR A 89 -10.64 -0.32 -4.05
CA THR A 89 -9.36 -0.73 -4.60
C THR A 89 -9.41 -2.16 -5.10
N PHE A 90 -8.71 -2.40 -6.20
CA PHE A 90 -8.48 -3.72 -6.76
C PHE A 90 -7.01 -3.84 -7.12
N LYS A 91 -6.34 -4.89 -6.66
CA LYS A 91 -4.91 -5.10 -6.84
C LYS A 91 -4.62 -6.54 -7.21
N VAL A 92 -3.60 -6.73 -8.01
CA VAL A 92 -3.07 -8.04 -8.42
C VAL A 92 -1.57 -8.04 -8.19
N SER A 93 -1.08 -9.10 -7.60
CA SER A 93 0.35 -9.39 -7.48
C SER A 93 0.63 -10.82 -7.93
N GLU A 94 1.88 -11.23 -7.92
CA GLU A 94 2.27 -12.61 -8.21
C GLU A 94 1.55 -13.64 -7.32
N TYR A 95 1.26 -13.27 -6.06
CA TYR A 95 0.79 -14.21 -5.04
C TYR A 95 -0.68 -14.05 -4.67
N LYS A 96 -1.30 -12.92 -4.97
CA LYS A 96 -2.65 -12.62 -4.50
C LYS A 96 -3.42 -11.64 -5.38
N LEU A 97 -4.73 -11.75 -5.26
CA LEU A 97 -5.71 -10.78 -5.70
C LEU A 97 -6.29 -10.08 -4.46
N THR A 98 -6.28 -8.77 -4.43
CA THR A 98 -6.81 -7.98 -3.32
C THR A 98 -7.94 -7.09 -3.79
N THR A 99 -9.03 -7.04 -3.05
CA THR A 99 -10.08 -6.04 -3.23
C THR A 99 -10.41 -5.40 -1.89
N GLY A 100 -10.64 -4.10 -1.88
CA GLY A 100 -10.84 -3.40 -0.64
C GLY A 100 -11.58 -2.08 -0.76
N ILE A 101 -11.80 -1.47 0.39
CA ILE A 101 -12.39 -0.14 0.54
C ILE A 101 -11.46 0.68 1.42
N PHE A 102 -11.09 1.84 0.93
CA PHE A 102 -10.42 2.89 1.69
C PHE A 102 -11.40 3.99 2.02
N VAL A 103 -11.30 4.54 3.22
CA VAL A 103 -12.10 5.68 3.69
C VAL A 103 -11.20 6.70 4.35
N ALA A 104 -11.48 7.98 4.11
CA ALA A 104 -10.86 9.08 4.83
C ALA A 104 -11.92 10.09 5.27
N LYS A 105 -11.72 10.68 6.44
CA LYS A 105 -12.62 11.70 7.01
C LYS A 105 -11.81 12.82 7.64
N LEU A 106 -12.00 14.02 7.11
CA LEU A 106 -11.49 15.25 7.73
C LEU A 106 -12.34 15.54 8.99
N VAL A 107 -11.72 15.51 10.16
CA VAL A 107 -12.39 15.78 11.46
C VAL A 107 -12.06 17.15 12.00
N HIS A 108 -10.94 17.71 11.60
CA HIS A 108 -10.48 19.05 11.88
C HIS A 108 -9.56 19.49 10.75
N ASP A 109 -9.30 20.76 10.57
CA ASP A 109 -8.48 21.29 9.46
C ASP A 109 -7.10 20.61 9.35
N ASP A 110 -6.53 20.18 10.49
CA ASP A 110 -5.23 19.53 10.56
C ASP A 110 -5.31 18.00 10.79
N TRP A 111 -6.52 17.42 10.90
CA TRP A 111 -6.67 16.02 11.28
C TRP A 111 -7.58 15.25 10.33
N THR A 112 -7.04 14.22 9.72
CA THR A 112 -7.79 13.28 8.88
C THR A 112 -7.74 11.89 9.49
N LEU A 113 -8.90 11.29 9.76
CA LEU A 113 -9.00 9.86 10.07
C LEU A 113 -8.96 9.07 8.78
N ILE A 114 -8.22 7.97 8.80
CA ILE A 114 -8.12 7.04 7.67
C ILE A 114 -8.39 5.63 8.11
N GLY A 115 -8.89 4.82 7.20
CA GLY A 115 -9.07 3.40 7.42
C GLY A 115 -9.25 2.66 6.11
N ASP A 116 -8.86 1.39 6.11
CA ASP A 116 -9.10 0.51 4.99
C ASP A 116 -9.46 -0.90 5.46
N THR A 117 -10.14 -1.64 4.58
CA THR A 117 -10.42 -3.06 4.76
C THR A 117 -10.25 -3.74 3.42
N ASN A 118 -9.43 -4.79 3.38
CA ASN A 118 -9.11 -5.53 2.18
C ASN A 118 -9.37 -7.02 2.37
N TYR A 119 -9.87 -7.65 1.34
CA TYR A 119 -9.93 -9.10 1.21
C TYR A 119 -8.84 -9.57 0.25
N ASN A 120 -8.01 -10.49 0.70
CA ASN A 120 -6.94 -11.10 -0.07
C ASN A 120 -7.32 -12.52 -0.46
N TYR A 121 -7.44 -12.77 -1.73
CA TYR A 121 -7.49 -14.10 -2.31
C TYR A 121 -6.07 -14.51 -2.70
N THR A 122 -5.50 -15.46 -1.97
CA THR A 122 -4.12 -15.92 -2.18
C THR A 122 -4.10 -17.10 -3.15
N PHE A 123 -3.21 -17.04 -4.12
CA PHE A 123 -3.05 -18.13 -5.11
C PHE A 123 -2.29 -19.30 -4.49
N ASP A 124 -2.65 -20.51 -4.90
CA ASP A 124 -1.90 -21.71 -4.55
C ASP A 124 -0.50 -21.64 -5.17
N GLN A 125 0.51 -22.05 -4.42
CA GLN A 125 1.91 -22.03 -4.85
C GLN A 125 2.48 -23.43 -4.90
N GLU A 126 3.24 -23.73 -5.96
CA GLU A 126 3.93 -24.99 -6.09
C GLU A 126 5.44 -24.78 -5.88
N TYR A 127 5.99 -25.51 -4.93
CA TYR A 127 7.42 -25.50 -4.63
C TYR A 127 8.03 -26.83 -5.08
N CYS A 128 8.85 -26.79 -6.12
CA CYS A 128 9.54 -27.96 -6.63
C CYS A 128 11.00 -27.97 -6.24
N ILE A 129 11.43 -29.06 -5.60
CA ILE A 129 12.85 -29.43 -5.48
C ILE A 129 13.10 -30.57 -6.46
N PRO A 130 14.36 -30.87 -6.89
CA PRO A 130 14.62 -31.98 -7.77
C PRO A 130 13.87 -33.24 -7.30
N GLU A 131 13.03 -33.80 -8.17
CA GLU A 131 12.22 -35.02 -7.97
C GLU A 131 10.94 -34.88 -7.12
N THR A 132 10.63 -33.76 -6.48
CA THR A 132 9.45 -33.63 -5.62
C THR A 132 8.87 -32.22 -5.67
N CYS A 133 7.56 -32.10 -5.91
CA CYS A 133 6.81 -30.86 -5.78
C CYS A 133 5.85 -30.93 -4.58
N VAL A 134 5.76 -29.82 -3.86
CA VAL A 134 4.84 -29.63 -2.74
C VAL A 134 3.94 -28.44 -3.05
N ASN A 135 2.65 -28.63 -2.93
CA ASN A 135 1.66 -27.58 -3.14
C ASN A 135 1.34 -26.90 -1.81
N HIS A 136 1.51 -25.59 -1.76
CA HIS A 136 1.15 -24.75 -0.63
C HIS A 136 -0.16 -24.04 -0.94
N LYS A 137 -1.20 -24.38 -0.21
CA LYS A 137 -2.48 -23.71 -0.18
C LYS A 137 -2.45 -22.62 0.88
N ALA A 138 -2.08 -21.41 0.48
CA ALA A 138 -2.14 -20.29 1.37
C ALA A 138 -3.58 -19.88 1.66
N ALA A 139 -3.88 -19.57 2.91
CA ALA A 139 -5.21 -19.14 3.29
C ALA A 139 -5.49 -17.72 2.80
N ASN A 140 -6.72 -17.49 2.35
CA ASN A 140 -7.22 -16.14 2.16
C ASN A 140 -7.20 -15.37 3.47
N SER A 141 -7.04 -14.05 3.40
CA SER A 141 -6.98 -13.18 4.57
C SER A 141 -7.87 -11.94 4.41
N VAL A 142 -8.15 -11.32 5.53
CA VAL A 142 -8.73 -9.97 5.60
C VAL A 142 -7.71 -9.08 6.30
N ASP A 143 -7.39 -7.97 5.66
CA ASP A 143 -6.61 -6.90 6.26
C ASP A 143 -7.53 -5.77 6.63
N TYR A 144 -7.26 -5.13 7.74
CA TYR A 144 -7.85 -3.85 8.05
C TYR A 144 -6.83 -2.93 8.69
N SER A 145 -7.01 -1.65 8.44
CA SER A 145 -6.19 -0.63 9.08
C SER A 145 -7.05 0.52 9.57
N ALA A 146 -6.53 1.21 10.57
CA ALA A 146 -7.10 2.45 11.05
C ALA A 146 -5.97 3.37 11.53
N GLY A 147 -6.11 4.65 11.27
CA GLY A 147 -5.10 5.62 11.64
C GLY A 147 -5.58 7.04 11.52
N PHE A 148 -4.66 7.94 11.72
CA PHE A 148 -4.88 9.35 11.51
C PHE A 148 -3.65 10.01 10.90
N LEU A 149 -3.93 11.03 10.11
CA LEU A 149 -2.96 11.93 9.54
C LEU A 149 -3.10 13.27 10.25
N TRP A 150 -2.00 13.80 10.71
CA TRP A 150 -1.91 15.11 11.34
C TRP A 150 -1.02 16.02 10.51
N SER A 151 -1.58 17.11 10.02
CA SER A 151 -0.94 18.10 9.13
C SER A 151 -0.83 19.47 9.82
N PRO A 152 -0.02 19.60 10.90
CA PRO A 152 0.02 20.82 11.73
C PRO A 152 0.58 22.04 11.00
N ILE A 153 1.35 21.80 9.98
CA ILE A 153 1.98 22.84 9.15
C ILE A 153 2.01 22.40 7.69
N ARG A 154 1.99 23.35 6.78
CA ARG A 154 1.99 23.12 5.33
C ARG A 154 3.12 22.19 4.81
N TYR A 155 4.24 22.13 5.53
CA TYR A 155 5.45 21.45 5.07
C TYR A 155 5.68 20.08 5.71
N ALA A 156 4.83 19.66 6.66
CA ALA A 156 5.03 18.37 7.33
C ALA A 156 3.70 17.72 7.71
N ASP A 157 3.61 16.43 7.36
CA ASP A 157 2.52 15.55 7.75
C ASP A 157 3.05 14.38 8.59
N PHE A 158 2.25 13.97 9.57
CA PHE A 158 2.56 12.87 10.46
C PHE A 158 1.43 11.83 10.37
N LEU A 159 1.78 10.60 10.05
CA LEU A 159 0.85 9.49 9.99
C LEU A 159 1.09 8.55 11.15
N PHE A 160 0.01 8.15 11.81
CA PHE A 160 -0.03 6.99 12.69
C PHE A 160 -1.08 6.03 12.17
N LYS A 161 -0.71 4.76 11.99
CA LYS A 161 -1.59 3.72 11.46
C LYS A 161 -1.38 2.40 12.21
N TYR A 162 -2.47 1.77 12.59
CA TYR A 162 -2.51 0.39 13.04
C TYR A 162 -2.96 -0.49 11.88
N ASN A 163 -2.30 -1.60 11.68
CA ASN A 163 -2.60 -2.58 10.64
C ASN A 163 -2.76 -3.96 11.27
N GLN A 164 -3.73 -4.74 10.76
CA GLN A 164 -3.89 -6.13 11.14
C GLN A 164 -4.33 -6.97 9.94
N GLU A 165 -3.68 -8.12 9.77
CA GLU A 165 -4.05 -9.14 8.80
C GLU A 165 -4.49 -10.43 9.52
N ILE A 166 -5.68 -10.94 9.19
CA ILE A 166 -6.26 -12.14 9.78
C ILE A 166 -6.53 -13.16 8.66
N GLY A 167 -5.89 -14.33 8.76
CA GLY A 167 -6.16 -15.46 7.88
C GLY A 167 -7.54 -16.05 8.15
N ILE A 168 -8.33 -16.31 7.10
CA ILE A 168 -9.67 -16.91 7.22
C ILE A 168 -9.57 -18.37 7.60
N LYS A 169 -8.55 -19.07 7.09
CA LYS A 169 -8.25 -20.46 7.37
C LYS A 169 -6.78 -20.60 7.77
N LYS A 170 -6.35 -21.83 8.04
CA LYS A 170 -4.94 -22.21 8.18
C LYS A 170 -4.37 -22.47 6.80
N ASP A 171 -3.08 -22.19 6.62
CA ASP A 171 -2.34 -22.62 5.44
C ASP A 171 -2.16 -24.13 5.48
N GLU A 172 -2.26 -24.76 4.32
CA GLU A 172 -2.18 -26.20 4.18
C GLU A 172 -1.11 -26.58 3.15
N TRP A 173 -0.46 -27.71 3.37
CA TRP A 173 0.58 -28.25 2.50
C TRP A 173 0.15 -29.60 1.94
N TYR A 174 0.34 -29.80 0.64
CA TYR A 174 -0.05 -31.02 -0.05
C TYR A 174 1.14 -31.62 -0.81
N TRP A 175 1.26 -32.93 -0.75
CA TRP A 175 2.18 -33.70 -1.56
C TRP A 175 1.40 -34.78 -2.27
N LYS A 176 1.43 -34.77 -3.62
CA LYS A 176 0.66 -35.73 -4.44
C LYS A 176 -0.80 -35.85 -3.95
N ASP A 177 -1.49 -34.72 -3.81
CA ASP A 177 -2.88 -34.59 -3.35
C ASP A 177 -3.16 -35.07 -1.90
N ARG A 178 -2.13 -35.45 -1.14
CA ARG A 178 -2.27 -35.78 0.28
C ARG A 178 -1.91 -34.57 1.14
N ASN A 179 -2.79 -34.18 2.02
CA ASN A 179 -2.45 -33.16 3.02
C ASN A 179 -1.34 -33.70 3.95
N ILE A 180 -0.21 -33.05 3.94
CA ILE A 180 0.98 -33.41 4.73
C ILE A 180 1.18 -32.52 5.95
N GLY A 181 0.40 -31.45 6.08
CA GLY A 181 0.46 -30.56 7.22
C GLY A 181 -0.38 -29.33 7.04
N ALA A 182 -0.66 -28.68 8.14
CA ALA A 182 -1.25 -27.35 8.22
C ALA A 182 -0.53 -26.55 9.29
N LEU A 183 -0.52 -25.22 9.19
CA LEU A 183 -0.02 -24.38 10.28
C LEU A 183 -0.85 -24.60 11.55
N ASN A 184 -0.21 -24.55 12.71
CA ASN A 184 -0.88 -24.75 13.98
C ASN A 184 -1.90 -23.65 14.28
N SER A 185 -1.67 -22.45 13.78
CA SER A 185 -2.52 -21.27 13.97
C SER A 185 -2.89 -20.63 12.63
N ARG A 186 -3.98 -19.88 12.63
CA ARG A 186 -4.29 -18.97 11.53
C ARG A 186 -3.29 -17.80 11.54
N LYS A 187 -3.01 -17.26 10.36
CA LYS A 187 -2.27 -16.01 10.24
C LYS A 187 -2.97 -14.91 11.03
N ASN A 188 -2.24 -14.24 11.90
CA ASN A 188 -2.71 -13.07 12.64
C ASN A 188 -1.49 -12.17 12.85
N ILE A 189 -1.31 -11.21 11.97
CA ILE A 189 -0.17 -10.29 11.98
C ILE A 189 -0.71 -8.91 12.26
N HIS A 190 -0.10 -8.21 13.20
CA HIS A 190 -0.43 -6.81 13.46
C HIS A 190 0.85 -5.98 13.61
N TYR A 191 0.76 -4.71 13.22
CA TYR A 191 1.88 -3.79 13.31
C TYR A 191 1.39 -2.34 13.32
N TYR A 192 2.27 -1.46 13.76
CA TYR A 192 2.04 -0.01 13.80
C TYR A 192 3.01 0.68 12.86
N GLU A 193 2.54 1.71 12.20
CA GLU A 193 3.34 2.58 11.33
C GLU A 193 3.31 4.01 11.87
N LEU A 194 4.49 4.59 11.97
CA LEU A 194 4.69 5.98 12.28
C LEU A 194 5.46 6.58 11.11
N ALA A 195 4.83 7.47 10.36
CA ALA A 195 5.49 8.11 9.24
C ALA A 195 5.51 9.62 9.36
N THR A 196 6.56 10.22 8.83
CA THR A 196 6.71 11.67 8.67
C THR A 196 6.98 11.96 7.21
N PHE A 197 6.24 12.88 6.65
CA PHE A 197 6.38 13.35 5.27
C PHE A 197 6.75 14.83 5.30
N ILE A 198 7.72 15.22 4.47
CA ILE A 198 8.12 16.61 4.34
C ILE A 198 7.70 17.08 2.94
N ASN A 199 6.74 18.00 2.88
CA ASN A 199 6.16 18.48 1.63
C ASN A 199 6.99 19.64 1.05
N LEU A 200 7.98 19.34 0.23
CA LEU A 200 8.70 20.31 -0.57
C LEU A 200 8.03 20.43 -1.95
N LYS A 201 8.33 21.50 -2.67
CA LYS A 201 7.61 21.84 -3.92
C LYS A 201 7.66 20.75 -5.00
N TYR A 202 8.75 19.99 -5.09
CA TYR A 202 8.99 19.00 -6.16
C TYR A 202 9.39 17.64 -5.63
N ILE A 203 9.71 17.53 -4.36
CA ILE A 203 10.21 16.33 -3.72
C ILE A 203 9.57 16.21 -2.34
N LYS A 204 9.15 15.00 -1.99
CA LYS A 204 8.55 14.70 -0.68
C LYS A 204 9.32 13.57 -0.02
N PRO A 205 10.40 13.90 0.73
CA PRO A 205 11.08 12.90 1.53
C PRO A 205 10.18 12.41 2.67
N SER A 206 10.27 11.12 2.96
CA SER A 206 9.54 10.49 4.04
C SER A 206 10.40 9.53 4.85
N VAL A 207 10.02 9.35 6.09
CA VAL A 207 10.58 8.32 6.97
C VAL A 207 9.40 7.60 7.61
N THR A 208 9.37 6.28 7.46
CA THR A 208 8.38 5.41 8.09
C THR A 208 9.07 4.45 9.05
N TYR A 209 8.60 4.40 10.28
CA TYR A 209 9.03 3.43 11.28
C TYR A 209 7.91 2.43 11.52
N THR A 210 8.18 1.16 11.24
CA THR A 210 7.24 0.06 11.42
C THR A 210 7.61 -0.75 12.66
N ILE A 211 6.65 -0.81 13.60
CA ILE A 211 6.76 -1.56 14.86
C ILE A 211 5.98 -2.86 14.71
N ARG A 212 6.67 -3.98 14.79
CA ARG A 212 6.10 -5.32 14.67
C ARG A 212 6.32 -6.10 15.96
N PRO A 213 5.27 -6.34 16.79
CA PRO A 213 5.41 -7.03 18.08
C PRO A 213 6.01 -8.44 17.99
N GLU A 214 5.81 -9.12 16.85
CA GLU A 214 6.24 -10.51 16.65
C GLU A 214 7.40 -10.67 15.66
N ALA A 215 8.03 -9.56 15.24
CA ALA A 215 9.15 -9.57 14.29
C ALA A 215 10.04 -8.33 14.49
N ASP A 216 11.15 -8.27 13.77
CA ASP A 216 12.04 -7.10 13.83
C ASP A 216 11.35 -5.84 13.30
N ASN A 217 11.53 -4.75 14.02
CA ASN A 217 11.12 -3.42 13.56
C ASN A 217 12.02 -2.98 12.41
N TYR A 218 11.51 -2.14 11.54
CA TYR A 218 12.32 -1.58 10.47
C TYR A 218 12.00 -0.12 10.20
N VAL A 219 12.95 0.55 9.54
CA VAL A 219 12.81 1.91 9.05
C VAL A 219 12.82 1.89 7.53
N GLU A 220 11.96 2.67 6.93
CA GLU A 220 11.91 2.92 5.51
C GLU A 220 12.14 4.41 5.24
N PHE A 221 12.97 4.72 4.26
CA PHE A 221 13.18 6.06 3.74
C PHE A 221 12.57 6.13 2.36
N GLY A 222 11.67 7.07 2.16
CA GLY A 222 11.02 7.31 0.89
C GLY A 222 11.39 8.66 0.29
N LEU A 223 11.32 8.75 -1.01
CA LEU A 223 11.45 9.98 -1.77
C LEU A 223 10.44 9.96 -2.89
N ALA A 224 9.42 10.78 -2.78
CA ALA A 224 8.42 10.93 -3.82
C ALA A 224 8.66 12.21 -4.64
N PHE A 225 8.27 12.19 -5.89
CA PHE A 225 8.46 13.24 -6.86
C PHE A 225 7.11 13.72 -7.37
N ASP A 226 6.88 15.01 -7.24
CA ASP A 226 5.71 15.72 -7.74
C ASP A 226 6.12 16.49 -9.01
N PHE A 227 5.47 16.23 -10.14
CA PHE A 227 5.81 16.81 -11.44
C PHE A 227 4.65 17.62 -12.01
#